data_178497b25f0c9f7f42b2e8fd8c331c19
#
_entry.id   178497b25f0c9f7f42b2e8fd8c331c19
#
_cell.length_a   1.000
_cell.length_b   1.000
_cell.length_c   1.000
_cell.angle_alpha   90.00
_cell.angle_beta   90.00
_cell.angle_gamma   90.00
#
_symmetry.space_group_name_H-M   'P 1'
#
loop_
_entity.id
_entity.type
_entity.pdbx_description
1 polymer ?
#
loop_
_entity_poly.entity_id
_entity_poly.type
_entity_poly.pdbx_seq_one_letter_code
_entity_poly.pdbx_strand_id
1 'polypeptide(L)'
;MIIGEAPGANEDIEGIPFCGQSGKLLDQIFDSIDLTRSKNLYIANAIFWRPPGNRKPTNKELAICRPLVEKHIALIKPKLIVACGSSALASLFPDITSPITKIRGDMIDYQNQFLTSKIKVMPIFHPSFLLRQPSRKKSAWEDMIKVRNFIS
;
A
#
# COMPACT_ATOMS: atom_id res chain seq x y z
N MET A 1 -1.31 -4.13 7.49
CA MET A 1 -1.77 -2.77 7.04
C MET A 1 -1.42 -2.60 5.57
N ILE A 2 -2.34 -2.06 4.79
CA ILE A 2 -2.11 -1.74 3.38
C ILE A 2 -1.99 -0.22 3.24
N ILE A 3 -1.00 0.24 2.48
CA ILE A 3 -0.82 1.66 2.14
C ILE A 3 -0.86 1.80 0.62
N GLY A 4 -1.85 2.55 0.13
CA GLY A 4 -1.99 2.91 -1.26
C GLY A 4 -1.41 4.29 -1.58
N GLU A 5 -1.73 4.82 -2.75
CA GLU A 5 -1.23 6.10 -3.23
C GLU A 5 -2.04 7.28 -2.69
N ALA A 6 -3.27 7.41 -3.12
CA ALA A 6 -4.15 8.54 -2.84
C ALA A 6 -5.62 8.17 -3.10
N PRO A 7 -6.58 8.93 -2.53
CA PRO A 7 -7.98 8.78 -2.89
C PRO A 7 -8.21 9.08 -4.38
N GLY A 8 -9.03 8.27 -5.04
CA GLY A 8 -9.58 8.55 -6.35
C GLY A 8 -10.95 9.23 -6.24
N ALA A 9 -11.69 9.32 -7.36
CA ALA A 9 -13.00 9.99 -7.38
C ALA A 9 -14.02 9.34 -6.44
N ASN A 10 -14.12 8.03 -6.44
CA ASN A 10 -15.07 7.31 -5.59
C ASN A 10 -14.67 7.42 -4.11
N GLU A 11 -13.40 7.30 -3.80
CA GLU A 11 -12.86 7.42 -2.45
C GLU A 11 -13.06 8.83 -1.87
N ASP A 12 -12.95 9.87 -2.72
CA ASP A 12 -13.19 11.26 -2.33
C ASP A 12 -14.66 11.52 -1.95
N ILE A 13 -15.59 10.83 -2.62
CA ILE A 13 -17.04 10.91 -2.34
C ILE A 13 -17.39 10.07 -1.11
N GLU A 14 -16.95 8.82 -1.06
CA GLU A 14 -17.39 7.85 -0.05
C GLU A 14 -16.61 7.97 1.27
N GLY A 15 -15.42 8.57 1.25
CA GLY A 15 -14.54 8.63 2.42
C GLY A 15 -13.93 7.28 2.81
N ILE A 16 -13.92 6.30 1.90
CA ILE A 16 -13.42 4.95 2.13
C ILE A 16 -12.25 4.68 1.19
N PRO A 17 -11.05 4.27 1.67
CA PRO A 17 -9.93 3.96 0.81
C PRO A 17 -10.22 2.71 -0.05
N PHE A 18 -9.76 2.73 -1.30
CA PHE A 18 -9.92 1.60 -2.23
C PHE A 18 -11.37 1.11 -2.36
N CYS A 19 -12.32 1.99 -2.63
CA CYS A 19 -13.73 1.63 -2.83
C CYS A 19 -14.16 1.59 -4.31
N GLY A 20 -13.29 1.97 -5.24
CA GLY A 20 -13.53 1.87 -6.68
C GLY A 20 -13.13 0.52 -7.29
N GLN A 21 -12.92 0.49 -8.60
CA GLN A 21 -12.57 -0.72 -9.34
C GLN A 21 -11.23 -1.34 -8.89
N SER A 22 -10.23 -0.50 -8.64
CA SER A 22 -8.93 -0.95 -8.08
C SER A 22 -9.11 -1.55 -6.69
N GLY A 23 -10.00 -0.99 -5.88
CA GLY A 23 -10.30 -1.49 -4.55
C GLY A 23 -10.99 -2.85 -4.56
N LYS A 24 -11.89 -3.09 -5.51
CA LYS A 24 -12.52 -4.42 -5.70
C LYS A 24 -11.49 -5.49 -6.05
N LEU A 25 -10.52 -5.15 -6.91
CA LEU A 25 -9.43 -6.07 -7.22
C LEU A 25 -8.52 -6.29 -5.99
N LEU A 26 -8.20 -5.24 -5.23
CA LEU A 26 -7.44 -5.35 -4.00
C LEU A 26 -8.11 -6.31 -3.02
N ASP A 27 -9.41 -6.15 -2.80
CA ASP A 27 -10.18 -7.02 -1.92
C ASP A 27 -10.11 -8.49 -2.36
N GLN A 28 -10.28 -8.76 -3.66
CA GLN A 28 -10.15 -10.13 -4.21
C GLN A 28 -8.75 -10.72 -4.02
N ILE A 29 -7.70 -9.89 -4.21
CA ILE A 29 -6.31 -10.32 -4.03
C ILE A 29 -6.08 -10.75 -2.58
N PHE A 30 -6.50 -9.95 -1.60
CA PHE A 30 -6.28 -10.25 -0.20
C PHE A 30 -7.24 -11.32 0.35
N ASP A 31 -8.47 -11.38 -0.14
CA ASP A 31 -9.42 -12.44 0.20
C ASP A 31 -8.88 -13.84 -0.18
N SER A 32 -8.10 -13.92 -1.27
CA SER A 32 -7.46 -15.17 -1.70
C SER A 32 -6.46 -15.77 -0.69
N ILE A 33 -6.07 -14.98 0.32
CA ILE A 33 -5.21 -15.41 1.43
C ILE A 33 -5.87 -15.19 2.80
N ASP A 34 -7.20 -15.18 2.84
CA ASP A 34 -8.04 -15.04 4.05
C ASP A 34 -7.85 -13.71 4.81
N LEU A 35 -7.47 -12.64 4.09
CA LEU A 35 -7.37 -11.29 4.64
C LEU A 35 -8.51 -10.41 4.11
N THR A 36 -9.32 -9.86 5.02
CA THR A 36 -10.47 -9.01 4.67
C THR A 36 -10.53 -7.73 5.49
N ARG A 37 -11.14 -6.68 4.93
CA ARG A 37 -11.33 -5.39 5.62
C ARG A 37 -12.12 -5.52 6.92
N SER A 38 -13.06 -6.45 6.97
CA SER A 38 -13.94 -6.65 8.13
C SER A 38 -13.28 -7.34 9.31
N LYS A 39 -12.13 -7.98 9.11
CA LYS A 39 -11.49 -8.82 10.13
C LYS A 39 -10.07 -8.43 10.48
N ASN A 40 -9.20 -8.30 9.49
CA ASN A 40 -7.75 -8.32 9.72
C ASN A 40 -6.93 -7.41 8.79
N LEU A 41 -7.58 -6.62 7.92
CA LEU A 41 -6.94 -5.61 7.10
C LEU A 41 -7.26 -4.19 7.57
N TYR A 42 -6.22 -3.38 7.69
CA TYR A 42 -6.33 -1.94 7.82
C TYR A 42 -5.77 -1.28 6.57
N ILE A 43 -6.53 -0.41 5.94
CA ILE A 43 -6.20 0.19 4.64
C ILE A 43 -6.13 1.71 4.78
N ALA A 44 -5.04 2.30 4.29
CA ALA A 44 -4.80 3.72 4.25
C ALA A 44 -4.10 4.11 2.93
N ASN A 45 -3.81 5.40 2.77
CA ASN A 45 -3.07 5.93 1.62
C ASN A 45 -1.86 6.75 2.07
N ALA A 46 -0.91 6.95 1.15
CA ALA A 46 0.28 7.77 1.36
C ALA A 46 -0.06 9.26 1.51
N ILE A 47 -1.11 9.73 0.82
CA ILE A 47 -1.71 11.05 1.00
C ILE A 47 -3.21 10.94 1.27
N PHE A 48 -3.79 11.94 1.94
CA PHE A 48 -5.15 11.87 2.50
C PHE A 48 -6.18 12.64 1.69
N TRP A 49 -5.78 13.33 0.63
CA TRP A 49 -6.68 14.04 -0.30
C TRP A 49 -6.46 13.57 -1.73
N ARG A 50 -7.49 13.77 -2.55
CA ARG A 50 -7.43 13.45 -3.98
C ARG A 50 -6.59 14.50 -4.73
N PRO A 51 -5.52 14.12 -5.45
CA PRO A 51 -4.80 15.04 -6.31
C PRO A 51 -5.68 15.51 -7.48
N PRO A 52 -5.52 16.77 -7.95
CA PRO A 52 -6.24 17.27 -9.12
C PRO A 52 -6.05 16.35 -10.32
N GLY A 53 -7.16 15.99 -10.99
CA GLY A 53 -7.14 15.11 -12.17
C GLY A 53 -6.61 13.70 -11.89
N ASN A 54 -6.64 13.22 -10.66
CA ASN A 54 -6.10 11.91 -10.24
C ASN A 54 -4.61 11.74 -10.61
N ARG A 55 -3.86 12.83 -10.73
CA ARG A 55 -2.42 12.74 -10.98
C ARG A 55 -1.70 12.03 -9.84
N LYS A 56 -0.51 11.53 -10.13
CA LYS A 56 0.37 10.96 -9.11
C LYS A 56 0.75 12.03 -8.06
N PRO A 57 0.83 11.69 -6.77
CA PRO A 57 1.34 12.59 -5.74
C PRO A 57 2.75 13.07 -6.04
N THR A 58 3.03 14.32 -5.74
CA THR A 58 4.38 14.87 -5.79
C THR A 58 5.19 14.42 -4.57
N ASN A 59 6.51 14.46 -4.67
CA ASN A 59 7.39 14.17 -3.53
C ASN A 59 7.13 15.13 -2.35
N LYS A 60 6.76 16.39 -2.64
CA LYS A 60 6.40 17.38 -1.62
C LYS A 60 5.12 16.96 -0.87
N GLU A 61 4.10 16.51 -1.58
CA GLU A 61 2.85 16.02 -0.98
C GLU A 61 3.10 14.78 -0.11
N LEU A 62 3.90 13.82 -0.61
CA LEU A 62 4.32 12.67 0.18
C LEU A 62 5.08 13.07 1.45
N ALA A 63 5.99 14.04 1.35
CA ALA A 63 6.76 14.53 2.50
C ALA A 63 5.88 15.21 3.55
N ILE A 64 4.88 16.00 3.13
CA ILE A 64 3.93 16.66 4.03
C ILE A 64 3.09 15.62 4.80
N CYS A 65 2.64 14.56 4.14
CA CYS A 65 1.81 13.52 4.77
C CYS A 65 2.61 12.50 5.59
N ARG A 66 3.90 12.33 5.31
CA ARG A 66 4.73 11.28 5.93
C ARG A 66 4.65 11.24 7.45
N PRO A 67 4.77 12.33 8.21
CA PRO A 67 4.66 12.28 9.68
C PRO A 67 3.33 11.71 10.16
N LEU A 68 2.24 11.97 9.45
CA LEU A 68 0.91 11.43 9.77
C LEU A 68 0.83 9.94 9.45
N VAL A 69 1.38 9.50 8.32
CA VAL A 69 1.47 8.07 7.95
C VAL A 69 2.32 7.31 8.97
N GLU A 70 3.46 7.85 9.38
CA GLU A 70 4.34 7.28 10.40
C GLU A 70 3.63 7.10 11.73
N LYS A 71 2.90 8.13 12.18
CA LYS A 71 2.10 8.07 13.41
C LYS A 71 0.97 7.07 13.31
N HIS A 72 0.31 7.00 12.17
CA HIS A 72 -0.76 6.04 11.89
C HIS A 72 -0.25 4.60 12.00
N ILE A 73 0.90 4.29 11.38
CA ILE A 73 1.55 2.98 11.49
C ILE A 73 1.83 2.62 12.94
N ALA A 74 2.35 3.58 13.72
CA ALA A 74 2.69 3.37 15.12
C ALA A 74 1.44 3.09 16.00
N LEU A 75 0.30 3.69 15.68
CA LEU A 75 -0.97 3.45 16.37
C LEU A 75 -1.58 2.09 16.03
N ILE A 76 -1.55 1.71 14.75
CA ILE A 76 -2.09 0.43 14.27
C ILE A 76 -1.21 -0.75 14.67
N LYS A 77 0.11 -0.57 14.74
CA LYS A 77 1.11 -1.61 15.07
C LYS A 77 0.93 -2.88 14.20
N PRO A 78 0.94 -2.75 12.87
CA PRO A 78 0.69 -3.89 12.00
C PRO A 78 1.85 -4.90 12.06
N LYS A 79 1.54 -6.19 11.88
CA LYS A 79 2.56 -7.24 11.71
C LYS A 79 3.36 -7.07 10.42
N LEU A 80 2.69 -6.58 9.37
CA LEU A 80 3.24 -6.36 8.04
C LEU A 80 2.59 -5.13 7.42
N ILE A 81 3.39 -4.34 6.72
CA ILE A 81 2.88 -3.29 5.83
C ILE A 81 3.02 -3.76 4.40
N VAL A 82 1.95 -3.63 3.62
CA VAL A 82 1.99 -3.87 2.17
C VAL A 82 1.88 -2.52 1.47
N ALA A 83 2.93 -2.13 0.77
CA ALA A 83 3.01 -0.87 0.03
C ALA A 83 2.56 -1.09 -1.43
N CYS A 84 1.37 -0.58 -1.78
CA CYS A 84 0.78 -0.75 -3.10
C CYS A 84 1.26 0.32 -4.06
N GLY A 85 2.27 -0.01 -4.86
CA GLY A 85 2.82 0.83 -5.90
C GLY A 85 3.95 1.76 -5.45
N SER A 86 4.52 2.48 -6.41
CA SER A 86 5.72 3.30 -6.19
C SER A 86 5.51 4.50 -5.26
N SER A 87 4.34 5.13 -5.28
CA SER A 87 4.06 6.27 -4.39
C SER A 87 3.93 5.85 -2.94
N ALA A 88 3.28 4.72 -2.67
CA ALA A 88 3.21 4.15 -1.32
C ALA A 88 4.62 3.78 -0.80
N LEU A 89 5.44 3.17 -1.66
CA LEU A 89 6.82 2.85 -1.32
C LEU A 89 7.65 4.11 -1.02
N ALA A 90 7.56 5.15 -1.87
CA ALA A 90 8.26 6.41 -1.69
C ALA A 90 7.82 7.19 -0.44
N SER A 91 6.57 7.02 0.00
CA SER A 91 6.10 7.63 1.25
C SER A 91 6.81 7.06 2.48
N LEU A 92 7.15 5.78 2.45
CA LEU A 92 7.84 5.06 3.54
C LEU A 92 9.36 5.13 3.41
N PHE A 93 9.87 5.06 2.19
CA PHE A 93 11.30 5.01 1.87
C PHE A 93 11.64 6.04 0.79
N PRO A 94 11.79 7.32 1.15
CA PRO A 94 12.05 8.38 0.17
C PRO A 94 13.37 8.21 -0.59
N ASP A 95 14.32 7.47 -0.02
CA ASP A 95 15.65 7.26 -0.61
C ASP A 95 15.70 6.03 -1.53
N ILE A 96 14.66 5.21 -1.60
CA ILE A 96 14.60 4.08 -2.51
C ILE A 96 14.31 4.57 -3.94
N THR A 97 15.25 4.37 -4.83
CA THR A 97 15.15 4.73 -6.25
C THR A 97 14.85 3.54 -7.17
N SER A 98 14.91 2.32 -6.65
CA SER A 98 14.62 1.10 -7.41
C SER A 98 13.16 1.08 -7.90
N PRO A 99 12.91 0.76 -9.17
CA PRO A 99 11.55 0.66 -9.68
C PRO A 99 10.77 -0.48 -9.01
N ILE A 100 9.48 -0.29 -8.86
CA ILE A 100 8.58 -1.27 -8.21
C ILE A 100 8.67 -2.65 -8.85
N THR A 101 8.93 -2.72 -10.15
CA THR A 101 9.10 -3.97 -10.90
C THR A 101 10.27 -4.83 -10.45
N LYS A 102 11.28 -4.21 -9.84
CA LYS A 102 12.48 -4.92 -9.33
C LYS A 102 12.37 -5.23 -7.85
N ILE A 103 11.67 -4.41 -7.07
CA ILE A 103 11.65 -4.49 -5.60
C ILE A 103 10.37 -5.14 -5.05
N ARG A 104 9.35 -5.35 -5.90
CA ARG A 104 8.11 -6.02 -5.46
C ARG A 104 8.40 -7.41 -4.88
N GLY A 105 7.68 -7.76 -3.86
CA GLY A 105 7.80 -9.07 -3.22
C GLY A 105 9.02 -9.25 -2.31
N ASP A 106 9.85 -8.21 -2.15
CA ASP A 106 10.95 -8.21 -1.19
C ASP A 106 10.47 -7.68 0.18
N MET A 107 10.95 -8.30 1.26
CA MET A 107 10.66 -7.85 2.62
C MET A 107 11.72 -6.88 3.09
N ILE A 108 11.35 -5.61 3.28
CA ILE A 108 12.24 -4.51 3.65
C ILE A 108 11.99 -4.14 5.11
N ASP A 109 13.05 -3.95 5.89
CA ASP A 109 12.96 -3.43 7.25
C ASP A 109 12.58 -1.94 7.24
N TYR A 110 11.54 -1.60 7.99
CA TYR A 110 11.06 -0.25 8.16
C TYR A 110 11.14 0.18 9.62
N GLN A 111 11.57 1.42 9.83
CA GLN A 111 11.64 2.07 11.13
C GLN A 111 11.22 3.54 10.98
N ASN A 112 10.57 4.08 11.99
CA ASN A 112 10.32 5.52 12.11
C ASN A 112 10.45 5.96 13.57
N GLN A 113 10.38 7.27 13.82
CA GLN A 113 10.58 7.87 15.14
C GLN A 113 9.56 7.43 16.21
N PHE A 114 8.42 6.87 15.81
CA PHE A 114 7.35 6.45 16.72
C PHE A 114 7.36 4.94 17.00
N LEU A 115 8.21 4.17 16.32
CA LEU A 115 8.26 2.71 16.45
C LEU A 115 9.35 2.28 17.41
N THR A 116 9.04 1.35 18.29
CA THR A 116 10.01 0.72 19.23
C THR A 116 10.76 -0.45 18.58
N SER A 117 10.24 -1.02 17.50
CA SER A 117 10.86 -2.11 16.76
C SER A 117 10.58 -1.98 15.26
N LYS A 118 11.43 -2.61 14.46
CA LYS A 118 11.25 -2.63 13.00
C LYS A 118 10.00 -3.41 12.59
N ILE A 119 9.35 -2.95 11.53
CA ILE A 119 8.23 -3.63 10.88
C ILE A 119 8.66 -4.00 9.46
N LYS A 120 8.26 -5.16 8.95
CA LYS A 120 8.49 -5.53 7.55
C LYS A 120 7.52 -4.79 6.65
N VAL A 121 8.04 -4.30 5.52
CA VAL A 121 7.26 -3.72 4.42
C VAL A 121 7.49 -4.56 3.18
N MET A 122 6.41 -4.95 2.51
CA MET A 122 6.48 -5.60 1.20
C MET A 122 5.87 -4.69 0.13
N PRO A 123 6.66 -4.21 -0.83
CA PRO A 123 6.14 -3.53 -2.02
C PRO A 123 5.44 -4.53 -2.94
N ILE A 124 4.29 -4.12 -3.49
CA ILE A 124 3.55 -4.86 -4.51
C ILE A 124 3.11 -3.92 -5.63
N PHE A 125 2.67 -4.48 -6.76
CA PHE A 125 2.02 -3.68 -7.79
C PHE A 125 0.73 -3.05 -7.29
N HIS A 126 0.49 -1.80 -7.68
CA HIS A 126 -0.80 -1.17 -7.43
C HIS A 126 -1.91 -1.89 -8.22
N PRO A 127 -3.10 -2.12 -7.64
CA PRO A 127 -4.18 -2.81 -8.35
C PRO A 127 -4.56 -2.17 -9.68
N SER A 128 -4.51 -0.84 -9.80
CA SER A 128 -4.77 -0.15 -11.06
C SER A 128 -3.80 -0.54 -12.19
N PHE A 129 -2.55 -0.83 -11.84
CA PHE A 129 -1.57 -1.34 -12.80
C PHE A 129 -1.94 -2.75 -13.29
N LEU A 130 -2.43 -3.61 -12.39
CA LEU A 130 -2.86 -4.97 -12.73
C LEU A 130 -4.13 -4.97 -13.60
N LEU A 131 -5.00 -3.96 -13.44
CA LEU A 131 -6.16 -3.77 -14.34
C LEU A 131 -5.71 -3.41 -15.76
N ARG A 132 -4.69 -2.56 -15.90
CA ARG A 132 -4.13 -2.19 -17.22
C ARG A 132 -3.25 -3.29 -17.83
N GLN A 133 -2.60 -4.10 -17.01
CA GLN A 133 -1.70 -5.19 -17.42
C GLN A 133 -2.06 -6.51 -16.72
N PRO A 134 -3.14 -7.19 -17.15
CA PRO A 134 -3.61 -8.42 -16.50
C PRO A 134 -2.59 -9.55 -16.45
N SER A 135 -1.63 -9.60 -17.38
CA SER A 135 -0.54 -10.58 -17.38
C SER A 135 0.33 -10.53 -16.13
N ARG A 136 0.37 -9.39 -15.45
CA ARG A 136 1.11 -9.21 -14.21
C ARG A 136 0.40 -9.74 -12.95
N LYS A 137 -0.83 -10.23 -13.06
CA LYS A 137 -1.58 -10.83 -11.95
C LYS A 137 -0.87 -12.08 -11.39
N LYS A 138 -0.16 -12.83 -12.23
CA LYS A 138 0.68 -13.94 -11.77
C LYS A 138 1.73 -13.48 -10.75
N SER A 139 2.42 -12.38 -11.04
CA SER A 139 3.39 -11.79 -10.11
C SER A 139 2.74 -11.33 -8.80
N ALA A 140 1.55 -10.75 -8.87
CA ALA A 140 0.79 -10.37 -7.66
C ALA A 140 0.43 -11.60 -6.81
N TRP A 141 0.07 -12.71 -7.44
CA TRP A 141 -0.19 -13.97 -6.75
C TRP A 141 1.05 -14.50 -6.02
N GLU A 142 2.20 -14.47 -6.66
CA GLU A 142 3.48 -14.84 -6.04
C GLU A 142 3.78 -13.99 -4.79
N ASP A 143 3.48 -12.68 -4.85
CA ASP A 143 3.62 -11.79 -3.70
C ASP A 143 2.66 -12.17 -2.56
N MET A 144 1.41 -12.51 -2.89
CA MET A 144 0.43 -12.92 -1.88
C MET A 144 0.80 -14.21 -1.16
N ILE A 145 1.42 -15.17 -1.85
CA ILE A 145 1.97 -16.38 -1.21
C ILE A 145 3.01 -15.99 -0.15
N LYS A 146 3.90 -15.04 -0.47
CA LYS A 146 4.90 -14.55 0.49
C LYS A 146 4.24 -13.83 1.68
N VAL A 147 3.23 -13.00 1.44
CA VAL A 147 2.45 -12.33 2.51
C VAL A 147 1.84 -13.38 3.43
N ARG A 148 1.14 -14.35 2.87
CA ARG A 148 0.50 -15.44 3.62
C ARG A 148 1.50 -16.19 4.50
N ASN A 149 2.63 -16.59 3.92
CA ASN A 149 3.67 -17.34 4.65
C ASN A 149 4.29 -16.50 5.79
N PHE A 150 4.38 -15.20 5.63
CA PHE A 150 4.93 -14.31 6.65
C PHE A 150 3.98 -14.09 7.84
N ILE A 151 2.68 -13.99 7.59
CA ILE A 151 1.68 -13.68 8.64
C ILE A 151 1.12 -14.91 9.34
N SER A 152 1.34 -16.10 8.77
CA SER A 152 0.85 -17.38 9.31
C SER A 152 1.51 -17.78 10.62
#